data_a17f2a25427525e234cae570076e8b39
#
_entry.id   a17f2a25427525e234cae570076e8b39
#
_cell.length_a   1.000
_cell.length_b   1.000
_cell.length_c   1.000
_cell.angle_alpha   90.00
_cell.angle_beta   90.00
_cell.angle_gamma   90.00
#
_symmetry.space_group_name_H-M   'P 1'
#
loop_
_entity.id
_entity.type
_entity.pdbx_description
1 polymer ?
#
loop_
_entity_poly.entity_id
_entity_poly.type
_entity_poly.pdbx_seq_one_letter_code
_entity_poly.pdbx_strand_id
1 'polypeptide(L)'
;MRIDHVAIAVNNVEEAIKQFEKILKFDEKKFMTVEHEGVKMAMLKLEDTTIEVMEPLNDNSPIKKFLVERGEGIHHISVTADDIEKDVQNAEKNGVKILGGIRPGSYGRKITFIHPKSLHGVLMEFCEPHEE
;
A
#
# COMPACT_ATOMS: atom_id res chain seq x y z
N MET A 1 -1.45 2.81 -16.78
CA MET A 1 -1.42 2.87 -15.31
C MET A 1 -2.81 2.87 -14.72
N ARG A 2 -2.98 2.30 -13.54
CA ARG A 2 -4.27 2.30 -12.82
C ARG A 2 -3.98 2.29 -11.33
N ILE A 3 -4.96 2.67 -10.53
CA ILE A 3 -4.85 2.51 -9.08
C ILE A 3 -5.01 1.02 -8.78
N ASP A 4 -3.95 0.42 -8.22
CA ASP A 4 -3.97 -0.98 -7.83
C ASP A 4 -4.68 -1.15 -6.49
N HIS A 5 -4.26 -0.35 -5.51
CA HIS A 5 -4.87 -0.39 -4.19
C HIS A 5 -4.70 0.91 -3.43
N VAL A 6 -5.54 1.06 -2.42
CA VAL A 6 -5.43 2.10 -1.40
C VAL A 6 -5.16 1.37 -0.08
N ALA A 7 -4.05 1.71 0.57
CA ALA A 7 -3.66 1.08 1.83
C ALA A 7 -4.06 1.95 3.01
N ILE A 8 -4.68 1.32 3.99
CA ILE A 8 -5.22 1.98 5.19
C ILE A 8 -4.59 1.35 6.43
N ALA A 9 -4.00 2.17 7.27
CA ALA A 9 -3.42 1.73 8.54
C ALA A 9 -4.50 1.74 9.63
N VAL A 10 -4.64 0.62 10.33
CA VAL A 10 -5.64 0.46 11.39
C VAL A 10 -5.02 -0.21 12.60
N ASN A 11 -5.67 -0.07 13.75
CA ASN A 11 -5.23 -0.76 14.96
C ASN A 11 -5.65 -2.24 14.97
N ASN A 12 -6.75 -2.57 14.31
CA ASN A 12 -7.28 -3.94 14.29
C ASN A 12 -7.98 -4.19 12.95
N VAL A 13 -7.47 -5.15 12.19
CA VAL A 13 -7.98 -5.48 10.85
C VAL A 13 -9.42 -5.97 10.90
N GLU A 14 -9.74 -6.89 11.80
CA GLU A 14 -11.07 -7.48 11.87
C GLU A 14 -12.14 -6.44 12.24
N GLU A 15 -11.82 -5.54 13.16
CA GLU A 15 -12.73 -4.45 13.55
C GLU A 15 -12.95 -3.49 12.40
N ALA A 16 -11.87 -3.16 11.67
CA ALA A 16 -11.95 -2.27 10.51
C ALA A 16 -12.85 -2.86 9.42
N ILE A 17 -12.68 -4.14 9.11
CA ILE A 17 -13.49 -4.82 8.08
C ILE A 17 -14.97 -4.76 8.45
N LYS A 18 -15.32 -5.00 9.71
CA LYS A 18 -16.71 -4.92 10.15
C LYS A 18 -17.32 -3.54 9.87
N GLN A 19 -16.56 -2.48 10.08
CA GLN A 19 -17.05 -1.13 9.81
C GLN A 19 -17.20 -0.86 8.32
N PHE A 20 -16.19 -1.25 7.53
CA PHE A 20 -16.27 -1.07 6.06
C PHE A 20 -17.41 -1.86 5.46
N GLU A 21 -17.68 -3.06 5.94
CA GLU A 21 -18.78 -3.91 5.43
C GLU A 21 -20.17 -3.35 5.71
N LYS A 22 -20.28 -2.37 6.58
CA LYS A 22 -21.56 -1.68 6.79
C LYS A 22 -21.96 -0.82 5.59
N ILE A 23 -21.00 -0.40 4.79
CA ILE A 23 -21.24 0.50 3.64
C ILE A 23 -20.69 -0.02 2.32
N LEU A 24 -19.81 -1.02 2.35
CA LEU A 24 -19.15 -1.56 1.15
C LEU A 24 -19.42 -3.06 1.05
N LYS A 25 -19.50 -3.53 -0.18
CA LYS A 25 -19.67 -4.93 -0.49
C LYS A 25 -18.42 -5.40 -1.26
N PHE A 26 -17.59 -6.17 -0.61
CA PHE A 26 -16.37 -6.67 -1.22
C PHE A 26 -16.60 -7.93 -2.05
N ASP A 27 -16.01 -7.99 -3.23
CA ASP A 27 -16.09 -9.15 -4.12
C ASP A 27 -15.26 -10.32 -3.59
N GLU A 28 -14.17 -10.01 -2.89
CA GLU A 28 -13.24 -11.00 -2.33
C GLU A 28 -12.51 -10.40 -1.14
N LYS A 29 -12.21 -11.24 -0.16
CA LYS A 29 -11.40 -10.87 1.01
C LYS A 29 -10.27 -11.88 1.15
N LYS A 30 -9.03 -11.40 1.19
CA LYS A 30 -7.85 -12.23 1.42
C LYS A 30 -7.07 -11.70 2.61
N PHE A 31 -6.65 -12.60 3.47
CA PHE A 31 -5.86 -12.26 4.66
C PHE A 31 -4.44 -12.78 4.48
N MET A 32 -3.47 -11.98 4.90
CA MET A 32 -2.08 -12.43 4.88
C MET A 32 -1.25 -11.70 5.92
N THR A 33 -0.14 -12.31 6.28
CA THR A 33 0.87 -11.73 7.13
C THR A 33 2.14 -11.54 6.31
N VAL A 34 2.67 -10.32 6.30
CA VAL A 34 3.92 -10.00 5.58
C VAL A 34 4.96 -9.66 6.63
N GLU A 35 5.69 -10.66 7.09
CA GLU A 35 6.59 -10.53 8.22
C GLU A 35 7.74 -9.55 7.97
N HIS A 36 8.34 -9.57 6.78
CA HIS A 36 9.43 -8.66 6.46
C HIS A 36 8.99 -7.19 6.41
N GLU A 37 7.71 -6.93 6.28
CA GLU A 37 7.14 -5.57 6.35
C GLU A 37 6.50 -5.28 7.71
N GLY A 38 6.42 -6.28 8.58
CA GLY A 38 5.87 -6.13 9.91
C GLY A 38 4.37 -5.88 9.95
N VAL A 39 3.61 -6.46 9.00
CA VAL A 39 2.17 -6.19 8.90
C VAL A 39 1.33 -7.45 8.79
N LYS A 40 0.16 -7.39 9.41
CA LYS A 40 -0.98 -8.25 9.14
C LYS A 40 -1.94 -7.45 8.28
N MET A 41 -2.39 -8.01 7.18
CA MET A 41 -3.23 -7.26 6.26
C MET A 41 -4.41 -8.07 5.75
N ALA A 42 -5.44 -7.34 5.33
CA ALA A 42 -6.54 -7.89 4.55
C ALA A 42 -6.62 -7.12 3.24
N MET A 43 -6.75 -7.85 2.15
CA MET A 43 -6.99 -7.29 0.83
C MET A 43 -8.46 -7.46 0.49
N LEU A 44 -9.15 -6.33 0.36
CA LEU A 44 -10.60 -6.26 0.18
C LEU A 44 -10.88 -5.76 -1.23
N LYS A 45 -11.28 -6.67 -2.10
CA LYS A 45 -11.43 -6.38 -3.53
C LYS A 45 -12.75 -5.68 -3.85
N LEU A 46 -12.66 -4.57 -4.60
CA LEU A 46 -13.78 -3.82 -5.17
C LEU A 46 -13.56 -3.70 -6.68
N GLU A 47 -14.13 -4.61 -7.46
CA GLU A 47 -13.93 -4.67 -8.92
C GLU A 47 -12.45 -4.63 -9.30
N ASP A 48 -11.98 -3.50 -9.84
CA ASP A 48 -10.61 -3.35 -10.35
C ASP A 48 -9.62 -2.83 -9.31
N THR A 49 -10.09 -2.43 -8.14
CA THR A 49 -9.25 -1.82 -7.10
C THR A 49 -9.39 -2.60 -5.80
N THR A 50 -8.34 -2.60 -5.01
CA THR A 50 -8.31 -3.27 -3.72
C THR A 50 -8.12 -2.24 -2.61
N ILE A 51 -8.83 -2.40 -1.52
CA ILE A 51 -8.54 -1.70 -0.27
C ILE A 51 -7.69 -2.67 0.56
N GLU A 52 -6.48 -2.23 0.93
CA GLU A 52 -5.61 -3.01 1.82
C GLU A 52 -5.67 -2.41 3.21
N VAL A 53 -6.10 -3.19 4.17
CA VAL A 53 -6.19 -2.78 5.57
C VAL A 53 -5.01 -3.42 6.29
N MET A 54 -4.17 -2.61 6.94
CA MET A 54 -2.92 -3.07 7.54
C MET A 54 -2.88 -2.78 9.04
N GLU A 55 -2.46 -3.79 9.79
CA GLU A 55 -2.27 -3.73 11.24
C GLU A 55 -0.81 -4.07 11.54
N PRO A 56 -0.15 -3.37 12.49
CA PRO A 56 1.24 -3.71 12.82
C PRO A 56 1.34 -5.05 13.54
N LEU A 57 2.35 -5.86 13.19
CA LEU A 57 2.62 -7.12 13.87
C LEU A 57 3.29 -6.90 15.23
N ASN A 58 4.03 -5.80 15.36
CA ASN A 58 4.78 -5.49 16.58
C ASN A 58 5.10 -4.00 16.62
N ASP A 59 5.73 -3.56 17.72
CA ASP A 59 6.04 -2.15 17.95
C ASP A 59 7.12 -1.60 17.01
N ASN A 60 7.87 -2.46 16.34
CA ASN A 60 8.91 -2.05 15.38
C ASN A 60 8.39 -1.87 13.97
N SER A 61 7.14 -2.20 13.72
CA SER A 61 6.53 -2.06 12.40
C SER A 61 6.45 -0.60 11.96
N PRO A 62 6.75 -0.28 10.68
CA PRO A 62 6.53 1.06 10.14
C PRO A 62 5.08 1.53 10.26
N ILE A 63 4.13 0.59 10.23
CA ILE A 63 2.70 0.90 10.41
C ILE A 63 2.42 1.33 11.85
N LYS A 64 3.11 0.74 12.83
CA LYS A 64 2.99 1.16 14.23
C LYS A 64 3.42 2.61 14.40
N LYS A 65 4.55 2.99 13.80
CA LYS A 65 5.06 4.36 13.83
C LYS A 65 4.04 5.32 13.20
N PHE A 66 3.47 4.96 12.06
CA PHE A 66 2.45 5.76 11.40
C PHE A 66 1.24 5.97 12.30
N LEU A 67 0.72 4.90 12.92
CA LEU A 67 -0.44 4.98 13.81
C LEU A 67 -0.19 5.86 15.02
N VAL A 68 1.01 5.79 15.61
CA VAL A 68 1.38 6.63 16.75
C VAL A 68 1.46 8.10 16.36
N GLU A 69 2.04 8.40 15.21
CA GLU A 69 2.25 9.78 14.76
C GLU A 69 1.02 10.41 14.14
N ARG A 70 0.21 9.64 13.43
CA ARG A 70 -0.91 10.17 12.62
C ARG A 70 -2.28 9.59 12.96
N GLY A 71 -2.33 8.47 13.70
CA GLY A 71 -3.57 7.75 13.93
C GLY A 71 -3.98 6.90 12.74
N GLU A 72 -5.18 6.32 12.80
CA GLU A 72 -5.72 5.51 11.72
C GLU A 72 -6.05 6.36 10.49
N GLY A 73 -5.85 5.79 9.31
CA GLY A 73 -6.18 6.49 8.06
C GLY A 73 -5.42 5.94 6.88
N ILE A 74 -5.56 6.62 5.75
CA ILE A 74 -4.88 6.21 4.51
C ILE A 74 -3.37 6.35 4.69
N HIS A 75 -2.67 5.25 4.41
CA HIS A 75 -1.21 5.20 4.48
C HIS A 75 -0.58 5.52 3.12
N HIS A 76 -1.05 4.89 2.07
CA HIS A 76 -0.54 5.15 0.72
C HIS A 76 -1.55 4.75 -0.37
N ILE A 77 -1.27 5.24 -1.57
CA ILE A 77 -1.99 4.88 -2.79
C ILE A 77 -0.99 4.18 -3.70
N SER A 78 -1.34 3.03 -4.24
CA SER A 78 -0.49 2.28 -5.16
C SER A 78 -1.02 2.32 -6.57
N VAL A 79 -0.13 2.59 -7.52
CA VAL A 79 -0.43 2.66 -8.95
C VAL A 79 0.40 1.61 -9.67
N THR A 80 -0.23 0.90 -10.61
CA THR A 80 0.52 -0.07 -11.42
C THR A 80 1.46 0.67 -12.37
N ALA A 81 2.72 0.29 -12.33
CA ALA A 81 3.71 0.81 -13.27
C ALA A 81 3.56 0.07 -14.60
N ASP A 82 3.80 0.76 -15.71
CA ASP A 82 3.86 0.12 -17.03
C ASP A 82 5.17 -0.66 -17.17
N ASP A 83 6.25 -0.07 -16.68
CA ASP A 83 7.59 -0.68 -16.57
C ASP A 83 8.26 0.01 -15.38
N ILE A 84 8.37 -0.70 -14.26
CA ILE A 84 8.75 -0.06 -13.00
C ILE A 84 10.14 0.57 -13.05
N GLU A 85 11.11 -0.06 -13.71
CA GLU A 85 12.45 0.49 -13.83
C GLU A 85 12.45 1.79 -14.65
N LYS A 86 11.73 1.81 -15.76
CA LYS A 86 11.63 3.00 -16.61
C LYS A 86 10.82 4.10 -15.95
N ASP A 87 9.75 3.75 -15.27
CA ASP A 87 8.89 4.72 -14.60
C ASP A 87 9.63 5.40 -13.45
N VAL A 88 10.46 4.65 -12.72
CA VAL A 88 11.33 5.20 -11.68
C VAL A 88 12.38 6.14 -12.29
N GLN A 89 13.04 5.72 -13.37
CA GLN A 89 14.03 6.56 -14.05
C GLN A 89 13.40 7.86 -14.54
N ASN A 90 12.22 7.77 -15.12
CA ASN A 90 11.49 8.95 -15.59
C ASN A 90 11.13 9.89 -14.44
N ALA A 91 10.66 9.34 -13.32
CA ALA A 91 10.35 10.14 -12.14
C ALA A 91 11.59 10.89 -11.64
N GLU A 92 12.70 10.19 -11.48
CA GLU A 92 13.95 10.80 -11.03
C GLU A 92 14.44 11.88 -12.00
N LYS A 93 14.34 11.63 -13.29
CA LYS A 93 14.69 12.57 -14.34
C LYS A 93 13.87 13.86 -14.28
N ASN A 94 12.63 13.76 -13.79
CA ASN A 94 11.75 14.90 -13.62
C ASN A 94 11.83 15.52 -12.22
N GLY A 95 12.85 15.17 -11.44
CA GLY A 95 13.09 15.76 -10.14
C GLY A 95 12.26 15.18 -8.99
N VAL A 96 11.60 14.05 -9.23
CA VAL A 96 10.80 13.37 -8.20
C VAL A 96 11.71 12.43 -7.40
N LYS A 97 11.64 12.53 -6.08
CA LYS A 97 12.48 11.74 -5.20
C LYS A 97 11.85 10.38 -4.92
N ILE A 98 12.63 9.33 -5.20
CA ILE A 98 12.24 7.96 -4.88
C ILE A 98 12.69 7.65 -3.44
N LEU A 99 11.81 7.04 -2.67
CA LEU A 99 12.08 6.64 -1.29
C LEU A 99 12.56 5.19 -1.25
N GLY A 100 13.85 5.01 -1.12
CA GLY A 100 14.50 3.70 -1.21
C GLY A 100 14.67 3.26 -2.65
N GLY A 101 14.79 1.98 -2.88
CA GLY A 101 14.95 1.40 -4.20
C GLY A 101 13.79 0.51 -4.58
N ILE A 102 13.86 -0.07 -5.76
CA ILE A 102 12.92 -1.11 -6.19
C ILE A 102 13.21 -2.37 -5.36
N ARG A 103 12.16 -2.95 -4.79
CA ARG A 103 12.27 -4.12 -3.90
C ARG A 103 11.07 -5.04 -4.04
N PRO A 104 11.16 -6.30 -3.56
CA PRO A 104 10.00 -7.19 -3.60
C PRO A 104 8.92 -6.75 -2.61
N GLY A 105 7.69 -6.75 -3.07
CA GLY A 105 6.50 -6.54 -2.24
C GLY A 105 5.66 -7.81 -2.13
N SER A 106 4.37 -7.64 -1.87
CA SER A 106 3.43 -8.77 -1.79
C SER A 106 3.41 -9.56 -3.07
N TYR A 107 3.31 -10.89 -2.97
CA TYR A 107 3.27 -11.81 -4.11
C TYR A 107 4.49 -11.71 -5.03
N GLY A 108 5.64 -11.25 -4.51
CA GLY A 108 6.86 -11.13 -5.30
C GLY A 108 6.85 -10.04 -6.34
N ARG A 109 5.80 -9.21 -6.39
CA ARG A 109 5.76 -8.07 -7.32
C ARG A 109 6.78 -7.03 -6.87
N LYS A 110 7.49 -6.46 -7.82
CA LYS A 110 8.40 -5.35 -7.52
C LYS A 110 7.61 -4.10 -7.16
N ILE A 111 8.08 -3.40 -6.14
CA ILE A 111 7.49 -2.15 -5.68
C ILE A 111 8.57 -1.11 -5.45
N THR A 112 8.18 0.15 -5.42
CA THR A 112 8.97 1.25 -4.88
C THR A 112 8.04 2.37 -4.44
N PHE A 113 8.55 3.25 -3.58
CA PHE A 113 7.76 4.38 -3.10
C PHE A 113 8.32 5.71 -3.59
N ILE A 114 7.42 6.65 -3.81
CA ILE A 114 7.76 8.04 -4.15
C ILE A 114 7.67 8.85 -2.86
N HIS A 115 8.71 9.64 -2.59
CA HIS A 115 8.76 10.44 -1.36
C HIS A 115 7.57 11.40 -1.30
N PRO A 116 6.84 11.44 -0.18
CA PRO A 116 5.64 12.30 -0.09
C PRO A 116 5.93 13.78 -0.29
N LYS A 117 7.14 14.27 -0.01
CA LYS A 117 7.50 15.67 -0.28
C LYS A 117 7.45 16.02 -1.76
N SER A 118 7.63 15.04 -2.65
CA SER A 118 7.52 15.26 -4.09
C SER A 118 6.09 15.31 -4.58
N LEU A 119 5.12 14.82 -3.79
CA LEU A 119 3.73 14.71 -4.18
C LEU A 119 2.77 15.34 -3.15
N HIS A 120 3.15 16.50 -2.62
CA HIS A 120 2.28 17.28 -1.73
C HIS A 120 1.78 16.50 -0.50
N GLY A 121 2.64 15.65 0.06
CA GLY A 121 2.34 14.91 1.28
C GLY A 121 1.73 13.52 1.04
N VAL A 122 1.55 13.12 -0.20
CA VAL A 122 0.98 11.80 -0.53
C VAL A 122 2.11 10.78 -0.71
N LEU A 123 2.06 9.70 0.07
CA LEU A 123 2.94 8.55 -0.15
C LEU A 123 2.34 7.72 -1.28
N MET A 124 3.04 7.65 -2.39
CA MET A 124 2.62 6.91 -3.59
C MET A 124 3.54 5.71 -3.79
N GLU A 125 2.96 4.57 -4.11
CA GLU A 125 3.70 3.37 -4.45
C GLU A 125 3.56 3.10 -5.95
N PHE A 126 4.66 2.71 -6.60
CA PHE A 126 4.59 2.00 -7.88
C PHE A 126 4.66 0.51 -7.58
N CYS A 127 3.81 -0.27 -8.22
CA CYS A 127 3.87 -1.74 -8.15
C CYS A 127 3.76 -2.33 -9.55
N GLU A 128 4.35 -3.51 -9.72
CA GLU A 128 4.14 -4.26 -10.96
C GLU A 128 2.68 -4.73 -11.00
N PRO A 129 2.07 -4.81 -12.19
CA PRO A 129 0.70 -5.33 -12.30
C PRO A 129 0.65 -6.81 -11.88
N HIS A 130 -0.54 -7.25 -11.45
CA HIS A 130 -0.76 -8.66 -11.19
C HIS A 130 -0.60 -9.46 -12.48
N GLU A 131 0.05 -10.58 -12.38
CA GLU A 131 0.04 -11.56 -13.45
C GLU A 131 -1.30 -12.31 -13.38
N GLU A 132 -1.95 -12.42 -14.51
CA GLU A 132 -3.18 -13.20 -14.64
C GLU A 132 -2.88 -14.63 -15.05
#